data_a3b05eb692af62b87beda41719ed6b8c
#
_entry.id   a3b05eb692af62b87beda41719ed6b8c
#
_cell.length_a   1.000
_cell.length_b   1.000
_cell.length_c   1.000
_cell.angle_alpha   90.00
_cell.angle_beta   90.00
_cell.angle_gamma   90.00
#
_symmetry.space_group_name_H-M   'P 1'
#
loop_
_entity.id
_entity.type
_entity.pdbx_description
1 polymer ?
#
loop_
_entity_poly.entity_id
_entity_poly.type
_entity_poly.pdbx_seq_one_letter_code
_entity_poly.pdbx_strand_id
1 'polypeptide(L)'
;MGKVVASRARRVVRDVTSSLASMSLASRIDGIDAKLSREFAAAFGDAVCDELEREGDEALASRLRRILHCADAETATEVADEMYGDLKRTGTWATPSHRECYVLAELRRCVGLLREGGGEAARRAMKAVDMAFIVGAPGDALAEFVQTTELALDVETTQRRAYVKSEVGSGWLFPPSPPQPTVADDRRFVGRVDGRLSRKEFKTAYYNTDTPVVLVGLGAEWPAMTKWDDLRWWRDRHGHRSVPLELGKYHDNTWREDVKTLAEFIDEHIVPSISGRAPGDDVAYLAQHQLVDQLSDLSSDFVPPEYCQKSLERINVWMGTAGTITPCHFDTYDNLLGQARLIDLALDARIPGV
;
A
#
# COMPACT_ATOMS: atom_id res chain seq x y z
N MET A 1 13.49 21.65 -11.43
CA MET A 1 12.24 22.19 -10.92
C MET A 1 11.30 21.15 -10.33
N GLY A 2 11.12 19.97 -10.94
CA GLY A 2 10.29 18.90 -10.34
C GLY A 2 10.54 18.54 -8.87
N LYS A 3 11.76 18.77 -8.35
CA LYS A 3 12.07 18.57 -6.92
C LYS A 3 11.44 19.62 -5.97
N VAL A 4 11.08 20.79 -6.46
CA VAL A 4 10.49 21.88 -5.64
C VAL A 4 8.99 21.65 -5.45
N VAL A 5 8.29 21.17 -6.48
CA VAL A 5 6.86 20.84 -6.42
C VAL A 5 6.64 19.62 -5.53
N ALA A 6 7.41 18.54 -5.71
CA ALA A 6 7.36 17.35 -4.86
C ALA A 6 7.70 17.60 -3.38
N SER A 7 8.55 18.61 -3.09
CA SER A 7 8.87 19.04 -1.73
C SER A 7 7.70 19.82 -1.08
N ARG A 8 6.88 20.52 -1.87
CA ARG A 8 5.75 21.32 -1.37
C ARG A 8 4.55 20.46 -1.00
N ALA A 9 4.19 19.48 -1.84
CA ALA A 9 3.10 18.54 -1.53
C ALA A 9 3.37 17.73 -0.25
N ARG A 10 4.61 17.30 -0.01
CA ARG A 10 4.99 16.56 1.22
C ARG A 10 4.91 17.40 2.50
N ARG A 11 4.98 18.73 2.41
CA ARG A 11 4.94 19.63 3.59
C ARG A 11 3.50 19.87 4.07
N VAL A 12 2.55 19.74 3.16
CA VAL A 12 1.15 20.10 3.30
C VAL A 12 0.39 19.23 4.30
N VAL A 13 0.86 18.04 4.60
CA VAL A 13 0.04 17.00 5.22
C VAL A 13 0.45 16.60 6.65
N ARG A 14 1.48 17.21 7.25
CA ARG A 14 2.09 16.73 8.50
C ARG A 14 1.46 17.17 9.84
N ASP A 15 0.54 18.12 9.90
CA ASP A 15 0.33 18.85 11.18
C ASP A 15 -1.02 18.67 11.92
N VAL A 16 -1.83 17.63 11.70
CA VAL A 16 -3.17 17.56 12.34
C VAL A 16 -3.56 16.17 12.91
N THR A 17 -2.86 15.59 13.85
CA THR A 17 -3.27 14.27 14.38
C THR A 17 -3.90 14.26 15.78
N SER A 18 -4.10 15.38 16.47
CA SER A 18 -4.42 15.32 17.91
C SER A 18 -5.83 15.74 18.36
N SER A 19 -6.70 16.21 17.46
CA SER A 19 -8.01 16.80 17.90
C SER A 19 -9.28 16.11 17.37
N LEU A 20 -9.19 15.10 16.52
CA LEU A 20 -10.34 14.61 15.74
C LEU A 20 -11.29 13.64 16.49
N ALA A 21 -10.87 12.97 17.53
CA ALA A 21 -11.61 11.84 18.12
C ALA A 21 -13.01 12.21 18.66
N SER A 22 -13.26 13.48 19.01
CA SER A 22 -14.52 13.97 19.55
C SER A 22 -15.41 14.73 18.57
N MET A 23 -14.99 14.89 17.32
CA MET A 23 -15.71 15.68 16.32
C MET A 23 -16.77 14.84 15.60
N SER A 24 -17.89 15.47 15.21
CA SER A 24 -18.88 14.82 14.35
C SER A 24 -18.30 14.56 12.94
N LEU A 25 -18.89 13.58 12.23
CA LEU A 25 -18.49 13.28 10.85
C LEU A 25 -18.53 14.52 9.95
N ALA A 26 -19.62 15.32 10.03
CA ALA A 26 -19.74 16.54 9.25
C ALA A 26 -18.60 17.54 9.53
N SER A 27 -18.26 17.76 10.82
CA SER A 27 -17.16 18.63 11.22
C SER A 27 -15.80 18.14 10.73
N ARG A 28 -15.60 16.82 10.67
CA ARG A 28 -14.37 16.23 10.11
C ARG A 28 -14.27 16.45 8.59
N ILE A 29 -15.38 16.23 7.87
CA ILE A 29 -15.45 16.48 6.42
C ILE A 29 -15.12 17.95 6.13
N ASP A 30 -15.73 18.89 6.85
CA ASP A 30 -15.44 20.31 6.69
C ASP A 30 -14.00 20.66 7.03
N GLY A 31 -13.42 19.99 8.04
CA GLY A 31 -12.03 20.16 8.44
C GLY A 31 -11.05 19.72 7.35
N ILE A 32 -11.22 18.51 6.80
CA ILE A 32 -10.35 18.01 5.71
C ILE A 32 -10.53 18.82 4.42
N ASP A 33 -11.74 19.28 4.10
CA ASP A 33 -11.98 20.13 2.94
C ASP A 33 -11.33 21.50 3.08
N ALA A 34 -11.51 22.15 4.24
CA ALA A 34 -10.88 23.44 4.51
C ALA A 34 -9.36 23.36 4.50
N LYS A 35 -8.79 22.27 5.00
CA LYS A 35 -7.36 21.98 4.95
C LYS A 35 -6.92 21.80 3.51
N LEU A 36 -7.55 20.88 2.78
CA LEU A 36 -7.28 20.61 1.37
C LEU A 36 -7.31 21.89 0.54
N SER A 37 -8.32 22.74 0.73
CA SER A 37 -8.47 23.99 0.00
C SER A 37 -7.36 25.00 0.27
N ARG A 38 -6.98 25.19 1.54
CA ARG A 38 -5.88 26.11 1.91
C ARG A 38 -4.53 25.66 1.39
N GLU A 39 -4.24 24.39 1.60
CA GLU A 39 -2.95 23.80 1.26
C GLU A 39 -2.79 23.68 -0.26
N PHE A 40 -3.89 23.43 -0.94
CA PHE A 40 -3.99 23.40 -2.39
C PHE A 40 -3.71 24.77 -3.02
N ALA A 41 -4.43 25.79 -2.58
CA ALA A 41 -4.22 27.14 -3.08
C ALA A 41 -2.80 27.65 -2.84
N ALA A 42 -2.17 27.22 -1.73
CA ALA A 42 -0.80 27.58 -1.42
C ALA A 42 0.25 26.81 -2.27
N ALA A 43 -0.06 25.58 -2.68
CA ALA A 43 0.89 24.71 -3.40
C ALA A 43 0.73 24.78 -4.93
N PHE A 44 -0.50 24.98 -5.42
CA PHE A 44 -0.89 24.79 -6.81
C PHE A 44 -1.78 25.91 -7.36
N GLY A 45 -1.74 27.11 -6.79
CA GLY A 45 -2.55 28.23 -7.26
C GLY A 45 -2.37 28.55 -8.75
N ASP A 46 -3.13 29.51 -9.27
CA ASP A 46 -3.15 29.89 -10.69
C ASP A 46 -1.74 30.11 -11.28
N ALA A 47 -0.79 30.56 -10.47
CA ALA A 47 0.60 30.75 -10.89
C ALA A 47 1.28 29.43 -11.35
N VAL A 48 0.94 28.28 -10.74
CA VAL A 48 1.46 26.97 -11.17
C VAL A 48 0.78 26.52 -12.47
N CYS A 49 -0.50 26.80 -12.63
CA CYS A 49 -1.21 26.52 -13.87
C CYS A 49 -0.62 27.32 -15.03
N ASP A 50 -0.33 28.61 -14.80
CA ASP A 50 0.30 29.48 -15.80
C ASP A 50 1.74 29.06 -16.14
N GLU A 51 2.46 28.44 -15.20
CA GLU A 51 3.78 27.85 -15.44
C GLU A 51 3.69 26.60 -16.29
N LEU A 52 2.74 25.71 -16.01
CA LEU A 52 2.48 24.50 -16.79
C LEU A 52 2.11 24.83 -18.24
N GLU A 53 1.27 25.86 -18.46
CA GLU A 53 0.94 26.32 -19.81
C GLU A 53 2.16 26.86 -20.56
N ARG A 54 3.01 27.63 -19.87
CA ARG A 54 4.28 28.12 -20.48
C ARG A 54 5.26 26.99 -20.80
N GLU A 55 5.21 25.90 -20.08
CA GLU A 55 5.99 24.68 -20.33
C GLU A 55 5.36 23.77 -21.41
N GLY A 56 4.17 24.12 -21.90
CA GLY A 56 3.47 23.40 -22.97
C GLY A 56 2.55 22.28 -22.48
N ASP A 57 2.26 22.21 -21.17
CA ASP A 57 1.35 21.23 -20.59
C ASP A 57 -0.03 21.83 -20.28
N GLU A 58 -0.68 22.36 -21.32
CA GLU A 58 -1.98 22.99 -21.25
C GLU A 58 -3.07 22.05 -20.71
N ALA A 59 -2.97 20.75 -21.02
CA ALA A 59 -3.94 19.75 -20.58
C ALA A 59 -3.88 19.56 -19.07
N LEU A 60 -2.70 19.48 -18.47
CA LEU A 60 -2.53 19.36 -17.03
C LEU A 60 -2.93 20.64 -16.32
N ALA A 61 -2.57 21.81 -16.86
CA ALA A 61 -2.96 23.11 -16.33
C ALA A 61 -4.49 23.28 -16.28
N SER A 62 -5.19 22.90 -17.33
CA SER A 62 -6.65 22.93 -17.40
C SER A 62 -7.29 22.03 -16.34
N ARG A 63 -6.81 20.79 -16.19
CA ARG A 63 -7.28 19.85 -15.18
C ARG A 63 -7.05 20.37 -13.76
N LEU A 64 -5.88 20.91 -13.51
CA LEU A 64 -5.53 21.46 -12.20
C LEU A 64 -6.46 22.65 -11.84
N ARG A 65 -6.75 23.57 -12.78
CA ARG A 65 -7.72 24.64 -12.56
C ARG A 65 -9.12 24.11 -12.24
N ARG A 66 -9.58 23.09 -12.98
CA ARG A 66 -10.88 22.45 -12.69
C ARG A 66 -10.94 21.93 -11.26
N ILE A 67 -9.89 21.27 -10.77
CA ILE A 67 -9.82 20.74 -9.40
C ILE A 67 -9.72 21.86 -8.36
N LEU A 68 -8.92 22.89 -8.62
CA LEU A 68 -8.74 24.02 -7.70
C LEU A 68 -10.07 24.73 -7.39
N HIS A 69 -10.93 24.84 -8.39
CA HIS A 69 -12.19 25.58 -8.30
C HIS A 69 -13.42 24.66 -8.14
N CYS A 70 -13.27 23.33 -8.16
CA CYS A 70 -14.40 22.43 -7.98
C CYS A 70 -14.82 22.34 -6.50
N ALA A 71 -16.14 22.39 -6.30
CA ALA A 71 -16.74 22.16 -4.98
C ALA A 71 -17.53 20.85 -4.91
N ASP A 72 -17.62 20.10 -6.00
CA ASP A 72 -18.46 18.91 -6.14
C ASP A 72 -17.65 17.66 -6.48
N ALA A 73 -18.22 16.49 -6.16
CA ALA A 73 -17.61 15.20 -6.43
C ALA A 73 -17.59 14.83 -7.92
N GLU A 74 -18.52 15.37 -8.71
CA GLU A 74 -18.68 15.03 -10.12
C GLU A 74 -17.47 15.54 -10.93
N THR A 75 -17.16 16.82 -10.82
CA THR A 75 -15.99 17.42 -11.48
C THR A 75 -14.68 16.76 -11.06
N ALA A 76 -14.51 16.48 -9.76
CA ALA A 76 -13.31 15.79 -9.27
C ALA A 76 -13.21 14.36 -9.82
N THR A 77 -14.34 13.65 -9.94
CA THR A 77 -14.42 12.32 -10.53
C THR A 77 -14.04 12.33 -12.00
N GLU A 78 -14.59 13.26 -12.78
CA GLU A 78 -14.27 13.40 -14.21
C GLU A 78 -12.75 13.60 -14.41
N VAL A 79 -12.15 14.53 -13.66
CA VAL A 79 -10.72 14.81 -13.79
C VAL A 79 -9.87 13.62 -13.38
N ALA A 80 -10.21 12.92 -12.29
CA ALA A 80 -9.49 11.73 -11.86
C ALA A 80 -9.59 10.62 -12.90
N ASP A 81 -10.78 10.37 -13.45
CA ASP A 81 -11.02 9.34 -14.46
C ASP A 81 -10.31 9.66 -15.79
N GLU A 82 -10.30 10.92 -16.23
CA GLU A 82 -9.52 11.38 -17.39
C GLU A 82 -8.01 11.10 -17.19
N MET A 83 -7.46 11.47 -16.03
CA MET A 83 -6.04 11.28 -15.74
C MET A 83 -5.66 9.81 -15.62
N TYR A 84 -6.51 9.00 -14.99
CA TYR A 84 -6.30 7.56 -14.89
C TYR A 84 -6.39 6.88 -16.27
N GLY A 85 -7.31 7.35 -17.13
CA GLY A 85 -7.40 6.90 -18.53
C GLY A 85 -6.14 7.21 -19.33
N ASP A 86 -5.55 8.39 -19.13
CA ASP A 86 -4.28 8.77 -19.78
C ASP A 86 -3.14 7.86 -19.33
N LEU A 87 -3.05 7.60 -18.02
CA LEU A 87 -2.07 6.67 -17.47
C LEU A 87 -2.19 5.27 -18.11
N LYS A 88 -3.39 4.71 -18.18
CA LYS A 88 -3.63 3.39 -18.79
C LYS A 88 -3.23 3.33 -20.26
N ARG A 89 -3.40 4.44 -21.01
CA ARG A 89 -3.03 4.48 -22.43
C ARG A 89 -1.52 4.59 -22.64
N THR A 90 -0.84 5.37 -21.82
CA THR A 90 0.59 5.64 -22.00
C THR A 90 1.47 4.60 -21.32
N GLY A 91 0.94 3.84 -20.37
CA GLY A 91 1.68 2.90 -19.54
C GLY A 91 2.72 3.57 -18.64
N THR A 92 2.72 4.90 -18.58
CA THR A 92 3.68 5.68 -17.77
C THR A 92 2.96 6.71 -16.92
N TRP A 93 3.31 6.74 -15.66
CA TRP A 93 3.06 7.89 -14.81
C TRP A 93 3.99 9.01 -15.29
N ALA A 94 3.48 9.92 -16.11
CA ALA A 94 4.27 10.91 -16.80
C ALA A 94 5.20 11.68 -15.83
N THR A 95 4.84 12.80 -15.32
CA THR A 95 5.70 13.58 -14.44
C THR A 95 5.24 13.50 -12.98
N PRO A 96 6.07 13.89 -12.01
CA PRO A 96 5.61 14.09 -10.63
C PRO A 96 4.38 15.00 -10.52
N SER A 97 4.28 16.03 -11.37
CA SER A 97 3.15 16.96 -11.40
C SER A 97 1.83 16.29 -11.81
N HIS A 98 1.87 15.34 -12.75
CA HIS A 98 0.69 14.55 -13.12
C HIS A 98 0.22 13.69 -11.95
N ARG A 99 1.13 13.01 -11.23
CA ARG A 99 0.78 12.22 -10.06
C ARG A 99 0.17 13.07 -8.95
N GLU A 100 0.77 14.22 -8.67
CA GLU A 100 0.27 15.15 -7.68
C GLU A 100 -1.12 15.67 -8.03
N CYS A 101 -1.35 16.06 -9.28
CA CYS A 101 -2.67 16.49 -9.75
C CYS A 101 -3.71 15.37 -9.61
N TYR A 102 -3.35 14.14 -9.94
CA TYR A 102 -4.23 12.99 -9.75
C TYR A 102 -4.56 12.74 -8.27
N VAL A 103 -3.56 12.73 -7.39
CA VAL A 103 -3.76 12.60 -5.94
C VAL A 103 -4.77 13.63 -5.44
N LEU A 104 -4.64 14.85 -5.91
CA LEU A 104 -5.50 15.94 -5.53
C LEU A 104 -6.94 15.76 -6.04
N ALA A 105 -7.12 15.29 -7.26
CA ALA A 105 -8.44 14.96 -7.81
C ALA A 105 -9.12 13.89 -6.97
N GLU A 106 -8.39 12.84 -6.58
CA GLU A 106 -8.91 11.78 -5.73
C GLU A 106 -9.28 12.27 -4.32
N LEU A 107 -8.49 13.15 -3.71
CA LEU A 107 -8.82 13.72 -2.40
C LEU A 107 -10.05 14.65 -2.47
N ARG A 108 -10.22 15.43 -3.53
CA ARG A 108 -11.45 16.21 -3.77
C ARG A 108 -12.65 15.29 -3.98
N ARG A 109 -12.49 14.25 -4.79
CA ARG A 109 -13.51 13.22 -4.99
C ARG A 109 -13.93 12.58 -3.66
N CYS A 110 -12.97 12.22 -2.81
CA CYS A 110 -13.25 11.70 -1.48
C CYS A 110 -14.12 12.64 -0.66
N VAL A 111 -13.76 13.91 -0.54
CA VAL A 111 -14.52 14.91 0.21
C VAL A 111 -15.94 15.07 -0.34
N GLY A 112 -16.09 15.16 -1.66
CA GLY A 112 -17.39 15.29 -2.31
C GLY A 112 -18.28 14.08 -2.02
N LEU A 113 -17.75 12.86 -2.17
CA LEU A 113 -18.47 11.62 -1.89
C LEU A 113 -18.87 11.49 -0.42
N LEU A 114 -18.02 11.91 0.51
CA LEU A 114 -18.37 11.93 1.94
C LEU A 114 -19.51 12.91 2.24
N ARG A 115 -19.63 14.02 1.50
CA ARG A 115 -20.74 14.96 1.59
C ARG A 115 -22.04 14.43 1.00
N GLU A 116 -21.97 13.63 -0.05
CA GLU A 116 -23.15 12.92 -0.60
C GLU A 116 -23.75 11.99 0.46
N GLY A 117 -22.89 11.35 1.30
CA GLY A 117 -23.31 10.48 2.36
C GLY A 117 -23.75 9.07 1.89
N GLY A 118 -23.97 8.20 2.86
CA GLY A 118 -24.40 6.82 2.61
C GLY A 118 -23.23 5.86 2.36
N GLY A 119 -23.49 4.56 2.59
CA GLY A 119 -22.44 3.54 2.61
C GLY A 119 -21.76 3.31 1.26
N GLU A 120 -22.47 3.50 0.14
CA GLU A 120 -21.87 3.37 -1.19
C GLU A 120 -20.93 4.54 -1.51
N ALA A 121 -21.34 5.76 -1.21
CA ALA A 121 -20.48 6.93 -1.37
C ALA A 121 -19.23 6.82 -0.48
N ALA A 122 -19.38 6.34 0.76
CA ALA A 122 -18.25 6.11 1.66
C ALA A 122 -17.28 5.03 1.12
N ARG A 123 -17.76 3.94 0.51
CA ARG A 123 -16.88 2.95 -0.16
C ARG A 123 -16.12 3.56 -1.32
N ARG A 124 -16.77 4.35 -2.16
CA ARG A 124 -16.13 5.07 -3.26
C ARG A 124 -15.12 6.12 -2.75
N ALA A 125 -15.43 6.79 -1.65
CA ALA A 125 -14.51 7.70 -0.98
C ALA A 125 -13.25 6.99 -0.47
N MET A 126 -13.39 5.80 0.13
CA MET A 126 -12.23 5.01 0.56
C MET A 126 -11.38 4.58 -0.63
N LYS A 127 -12.00 4.15 -1.73
CA LYS A 127 -11.27 3.83 -2.96
C LYS A 127 -10.47 5.03 -3.47
N ALA A 128 -11.04 6.24 -3.42
CA ALA A 128 -10.33 7.45 -3.82
C ALA A 128 -9.09 7.73 -2.94
N VAL A 129 -9.20 7.54 -1.62
CA VAL A 129 -8.06 7.66 -0.71
C VAL A 129 -6.99 6.61 -1.00
N ASP A 130 -7.39 5.35 -1.22
CA ASP A 130 -6.46 4.28 -1.55
C ASP A 130 -5.77 4.51 -2.90
N MET A 131 -6.47 5.02 -3.91
CA MET A 131 -5.88 5.40 -5.20
C MET A 131 -4.85 6.53 -5.04
N ALA A 132 -5.13 7.52 -4.20
CA ALA A 132 -4.14 8.56 -3.88
C ALA A 132 -2.87 7.96 -3.24
N PHE A 133 -3.02 6.98 -2.34
CA PHE A 133 -1.89 6.26 -1.74
C PHE A 133 -1.09 5.45 -2.77
N ILE A 134 -1.77 4.64 -3.58
CA ILE A 134 -1.16 3.77 -4.60
C ILE A 134 -0.31 4.60 -5.58
N VAL A 135 -0.74 5.81 -5.89
CA VAL A 135 -0.03 6.71 -6.81
C VAL A 135 1.12 7.46 -6.15
N GLY A 136 1.24 7.39 -4.83
CA GLY A 136 2.40 7.87 -4.09
C GLY A 136 2.15 9.00 -3.09
N ALA A 137 0.91 9.24 -2.70
CA ALA A 137 0.64 10.08 -1.54
C ALA A 137 1.16 9.40 -0.27
N PRO A 138 1.87 10.10 0.63
CA PRO A 138 2.36 9.51 1.87
C PRO A 138 1.20 9.06 2.78
N GLY A 139 1.34 7.90 3.45
CA GLY A 139 0.27 7.35 4.29
C GLY A 139 -0.10 8.25 5.48
N ASP A 140 0.89 8.89 6.11
CA ASP A 140 0.67 9.88 7.18
C ASP A 140 -0.15 11.09 6.69
N ALA A 141 0.01 11.42 5.43
CA ALA A 141 -0.72 12.44 4.72
C ALA A 141 -2.21 12.15 4.59
N LEU A 142 -2.54 10.89 4.44
CA LEU A 142 -3.90 10.43 4.20
C LEU A 142 -4.65 10.02 5.47
N ALA A 143 -3.97 10.00 6.62
CA ALA A 143 -4.52 9.47 7.86
C ALA A 143 -5.88 10.06 8.26
N GLU A 144 -6.08 11.37 8.10
CA GLU A 144 -7.36 12.02 8.40
C GLU A 144 -8.47 11.63 7.42
N PHE A 145 -8.13 11.50 6.13
CA PHE A 145 -9.07 11.03 5.09
C PHE A 145 -9.49 9.59 5.37
N VAL A 146 -8.54 8.71 5.67
CA VAL A 146 -8.81 7.32 6.03
C VAL A 146 -9.74 7.26 7.24
N GLN A 147 -9.39 7.91 8.37
CA GLN A 147 -10.19 7.90 9.59
C GLN A 147 -11.59 8.47 9.39
N THR A 148 -11.74 9.55 8.62
CA THR A 148 -13.04 10.16 8.35
C THR A 148 -13.89 9.24 7.48
N THR A 149 -13.29 8.57 6.51
CA THR A 149 -13.98 7.63 5.62
C THR A 149 -14.36 6.34 6.34
N GLU A 150 -13.48 5.81 7.21
CA GLU A 150 -13.79 4.66 8.07
C GLU A 150 -14.95 4.96 9.02
N LEU A 151 -15.02 6.17 9.58
CA LEU A 151 -16.15 6.60 10.39
C LEU A 151 -17.45 6.65 9.55
N ALA A 152 -17.39 7.11 8.30
CA ALA A 152 -18.54 7.12 7.40
C ALA A 152 -18.99 5.71 6.99
N LEU A 153 -18.07 4.75 6.94
CA LEU A 153 -18.35 3.34 6.68
C LEU A 153 -18.87 2.58 7.92
N ASP A 154 -18.87 3.21 9.11
CA ASP A 154 -19.16 2.56 10.39
C ASP A 154 -18.27 1.31 10.65
N VAL A 155 -17.02 1.39 10.24
CA VAL A 155 -16.05 0.28 10.32
C VAL A 155 -15.70 -0.04 11.78
N GLU A 156 -15.88 0.92 12.71
CA GLU A 156 -15.59 0.71 14.15
C GLU A 156 -16.33 -0.46 14.77
N THR A 157 -17.55 -0.74 14.32
CA THR A 157 -18.34 -1.86 14.84
C THR A 157 -17.79 -3.22 14.44
N THR A 158 -17.19 -3.31 13.25
CA THR A 158 -16.62 -4.56 12.72
C THR A 158 -15.21 -4.81 13.26
N GLN A 159 -14.41 -3.77 13.45
CA GLN A 159 -13.02 -3.87 13.91
C GLN A 159 -12.88 -4.22 15.39
N ARG A 160 -13.90 -3.94 16.23
CA ARG A 160 -13.88 -4.22 17.69
C ARG A 160 -14.04 -5.70 18.05
N ARG A 161 -14.38 -6.58 17.11
CA ARG A 161 -14.36 -8.01 17.37
C ARG A 161 -12.92 -8.46 17.58
N ALA A 162 -12.62 -8.87 18.83
CA ALA A 162 -11.33 -9.51 19.12
C ALA A 162 -11.14 -10.71 18.18
N TYR A 163 -9.97 -10.77 17.56
CA TYR A 163 -9.60 -11.91 16.74
C TYR A 163 -9.61 -13.21 17.56
N VAL A 164 -10.42 -14.19 17.14
CA VAL A 164 -10.50 -15.51 17.77
C VAL A 164 -10.20 -16.59 16.71
N LYS A 165 -8.96 -17.08 16.67
CA LYS A 165 -8.50 -18.09 15.72
C LYS A 165 -9.33 -19.39 15.74
N SER A 166 -9.90 -19.76 16.88
CA SER A 166 -10.71 -20.98 17.07
C SER A 166 -12.00 -21.02 16.25
N GLU A 167 -12.47 -19.87 15.73
CA GLU A 167 -13.68 -19.79 14.91
C GLU A 167 -13.41 -19.97 13.41
N VAL A 168 -12.14 -20.14 13.03
CA VAL A 168 -11.73 -20.18 11.62
C VAL A 168 -11.88 -21.59 11.06
N GLY A 169 -12.72 -21.77 10.03
CA GLY A 169 -12.78 -22.99 9.25
C GLY A 169 -11.52 -23.17 8.37
N SER A 170 -11.14 -24.41 8.11
CA SER A 170 -9.90 -24.76 7.39
C SER A 170 -9.74 -24.14 6.01
N GLY A 171 -10.83 -23.81 5.31
CA GLY A 171 -10.82 -23.18 3.98
C GLY A 171 -10.42 -21.70 3.96
N TRP A 172 -10.20 -21.09 5.15
CA TRP A 172 -9.80 -19.69 5.31
C TRP A 172 -8.39 -19.54 5.89
N LEU A 173 -7.73 -20.65 6.18
CA LEU A 173 -6.34 -20.64 6.62
C LEU A 173 -5.46 -20.99 5.44
N PHE A 174 -4.32 -20.32 5.35
CA PHE A 174 -3.28 -20.76 4.43
C PHE A 174 -2.86 -22.21 4.78
N PRO A 175 -2.62 -23.06 3.79
CA PRO A 175 -2.11 -24.39 4.05
C PRO A 175 -0.77 -24.32 4.80
N PRO A 176 -0.46 -25.31 5.64
CA PRO A 176 0.83 -25.32 6.31
C PRO A 176 1.94 -25.33 5.27
N SER A 177 2.99 -24.55 5.52
CA SER A 177 4.16 -24.54 4.64
C SER A 177 4.69 -25.97 4.46
N PRO A 178 5.06 -26.39 3.25
CA PRO A 178 5.68 -27.68 3.05
C PRO A 178 6.92 -27.80 3.96
N PRO A 179 7.24 -29.01 4.45
CA PRO A 179 8.42 -29.20 5.25
C PRO A 179 9.63 -28.71 4.46
N GLN A 180 10.42 -27.85 5.11
CA GLN A 180 11.64 -27.34 4.50
C GLN A 180 12.54 -28.53 4.14
N PRO A 181 13.12 -28.59 2.93
CA PRO A 181 14.03 -29.64 2.58
C PRO A 181 15.13 -29.68 3.61
N THR A 182 15.37 -30.87 4.18
CA THR A 182 16.54 -31.15 5.02
C THR A 182 17.76 -31.08 4.11
N VAL A 183 18.45 -29.95 4.15
CA VAL A 183 19.62 -29.72 3.32
C VAL A 183 20.78 -30.48 3.90
N ALA A 184 21.13 -31.59 3.31
CA ALA A 184 22.48 -32.13 3.39
C ALA A 184 23.42 -31.12 2.70
N ASP A 185 24.55 -30.82 3.34
CA ASP A 185 25.64 -29.90 2.97
C ASP A 185 25.87 -29.74 1.44
N ASP A 186 24.96 -29.05 0.76
CA ASP A 186 25.09 -28.76 -0.65
C ASP A 186 25.31 -27.25 -0.80
N ARG A 187 26.51 -26.88 -1.25
CA ARG A 187 26.93 -25.48 -1.49
C ARG A 187 26.02 -24.67 -2.42
N ARG A 188 25.00 -25.30 -3.02
CA ARG A 188 23.97 -24.65 -3.82
C ARG A 188 22.86 -24.03 -2.98
N PHE A 189 22.83 -24.25 -1.68
CA PHE A 189 21.78 -23.72 -0.81
C PHE A 189 22.31 -22.61 0.09
N VAL A 190 21.44 -21.61 0.32
CA VAL A 190 21.70 -20.53 1.26
C VAL A 190 21.82 -21.09 2.67
N GLY A 191 22.88 -20.72 3.39
CA GLY A 191 23.12 -21.15 4.76
C GLY A 191 21.97 -20.76 5.69
N ARG A 192 21.71 -21.60 6.71
CA ARG A 192 20.66 -21.37 7.71
C ARG A 192 21.30 -21.23 9.09
N VAL A 193 21.00 -20.17 9.82
CA VAL A 193 21.55 -19.89 11.16
C VAL A 193 20.46 -19.46 12.12
N ASP A 194 20.71 -19.54 13.42
CA ASP A 194 19.82 -18.96 14.43
C ASP A 194 19.70 -17.44 14.19
N GLY A 195 18.49 -16.95 14.10
CA GLY A 195 18.20 -15.54 13.83
C GLY A 195 18.59 -14.56 14.94
N ARG A 196 19.01 -15.07 16.11
CA ARG A 196 19.41 -14.26 17.28
C ARG A 196 20.85 -13.77 17.24
N LEU A 197 21.39 -13.56 16.04
CA LEU A 197 22.70 -12.94 15.86
C LEU A 197 22.68 -11.47 16.31
N SER A 198 23.75 -11.02 16.95
CA SER A 198 23.96 -9.59 17.16
C SER A 198 24.20 -8.87 15.82
N ARG A 199 23.92 -7.57 15.78
CA ARG A 199 24.21 -6.73 14.60
C ARG A 199 25.66 -6.87 14.13
N LYS A 200 26.62 -6.95 15.08
CA LYS A 200 28.05 -7.10 14.75
C LYS A 200 28.34 -8.44 14.07
N GLU A 201 27.80 -9.53 14.60
CA GLU A 201 27.97 -10.88 14.03
C GLU A 201 27.37 -10.95 12.63
N PHE A 202 26.11 -10.50 12.46
CA PHE A 202 25.46 -10.44 11.15
C PHE A 202 26.29 -9.62 10.16
N LYS A 203 26.70 -8.40 10.53
CA LYS A 203 27.49 -7.55 9.65
C LYS A 203 28.83 -8.19 9.27
N THR A 204 29.55 -8.78 10.20
CA THR A 204 30.89 -9.32 9.93
C THR A 204 30.85 -10.64 9.15
N ALA A 205 29.90 -11.52 9.45
CA ALA A 205 29.86 -12.86 8.86
C ALA A 205 29.11 -12.90 7.51
N TYR A 206 28.13 -12.02 7.30
CA TYR A 206 27.23 -12.12 6.13
C TYR A 206 27.19 -10.84 5.31
N TYR A 207 26.87 -9.72 5.91
CA TYR A 207 26.70 -8.47 5.16
C TYR A 207 28.00 -8.01 4.47
N ASN A 208 29.10 -7.88 5.21
CA ASN A 208 30.38 -7.44 4.64
C ASN A 208 31.05 -8.46 3.72
N THR A 209 30.52 -9.65 3.63
CA THR A 209 31.03 -10.75 2.80
C THR A 209 30.10 -11.07 1.62
N ASP A 210 29.05 -10.28 1.42
CA ASP A 210 28.00 -10.49 0.40
C ASP A 210 27.46 -11.92 0.42
N THR A 211 27.34 -12.51 1.62
CA THR A 211 26.92 -13.90 1.81
C THR A 211 25.44 -13.94 2.19
N PRO A 212 24.56 -14.46 1.32
CA PRO A 212 23.16 -14.62 1.66
C PRO A 212 22.97 -15.65 2.78
N VAL A 213 22.02 -15.38 3.68
CA VAL A 213 21.76 -16.25 4.85
C VAL A 213 20.28 -16.27 5.20
N VAL A 214 19.78 -17.42 5.66
CA VAL A 214 18.45 -17.56 6.24
C VAL A 214 18.54 -17.48 7.76
N LEU A 215 17.91 -16.45 8.34
CA LEU A 215 17.85 -16.21 9.78
C LEU A 215 16.63 -16.94 10.36
N VAL A 216 16.85 -18.12 10.94
CA VAL A 216 15.76 -18.99 11.42
C VAL A 216 15.23 -18.49 12.75
N GLY A 217 13.90 -18.39 12.88
CA GLY A 217 13.22 -18.08 14.12
C GLY A 217 13.20 -16.60 14.51
N LEU A 218 13.75 -15.71 13.69
CA LEU A 218 13.82 -14.27 13.99
C LEU A 218 12.43 -13.65 14.19
N GLY A 219 11.44 -14.04 13.40
CA GLY A 219 10.06 -13.56 13.47
C GLY A 219 9.10 -14.48 14.23
N ALA A 220 9.57 -15.51 14.96
CA ALA A 220 8.69 -16.50 15.56
C ALA A 220 7.65 -15.92 16.55
N GLU A 221 8.01 -14.84 17.25
CA GLU A 221 7.15 -14.16 18.21
C GLU A 221 6.28 -13.04 17.60
N TRP A 222 6.35 -12.82 16.31
CA TRP A 222 5.55 -11.78 15.67
C TRP A 222 4.06 -12.14 15.67
N PRO A 223 3.17 -11.23 16.08
CA PRO A 223 1.73 -11.43 15.93
C PRO A 223 1.31 -11.78 14.48
N ALA A 224 2.03 -11.27 13.48
CA ALA A 224 1.86 -11.60 12.07
C ALA A 224 1.85 -13.11 11.80
N MET A 225 2.70 -13.90 12.49
CA MET A 225 2.78 -15.35 12.33
C MET A 225 1.48 -16.10 12.64
N THR A 226 0.57 -15.44 13.34
CA THR A 226 -0.73 -16.01 13.72
C THR A 226 -1.89 -15.28 13.02
N LYS A 227 -1.88 -13.96 13.04
CA LYS A 227 -2.98 -13.16 12.48
C LYS A 227 -3.04 -13.24 10.96
N TRP A 228 -1.87 -13.13 10.30
CA TRP A 228 -1.80 -13.07 8.84
C TRP A 228 -2.06 -14.43 8.17
N ASP A 229 -2.09 -15.49 8.96
CA ASP A 229 -2.46 -16.82 8.52
C ASP A 229 -3.98 -16.97 8.26
N ASP A 230 -4.78 -16.06 8.77
CA ASP A 230 -6.24 -16.10 8.69
C ASP A 230 -6.76 -15.10 7.65
N LEU A 231 -7.19 -15.60 6.51
CA LEU A 231 -7.76 -14.78 5.43
C LEU A 231 -9.05 -14.06 5.82
N ARG A 232 -9.83 -14.59 6.78
CA ARG A 232 -11.02 -13.88 7.28
C ARG A 232 -10.62 -12.66 8.07
N TRP A 233 -9.53 -12.72 8.84
CA TRP A 233 -9.02 -11.55 9.52
C TRP A 233 -8.67 -10.42 8.54
N TRP A 234 -8.00 -10.74 7.43
CA TRP A 234 -7.71 -9.77 6.37
C TRP A 234 -8.98 -9.22 5.74
N ARG A 235 -9.90 -10.12 5.38
CA ARG A 235 -11.14 -9.77 4.70
C ARG A 235 -12.06 -8.90 5.58
N ASP A 236 -12.25 -9.29 6.83
CA ASP A 236 -13.19 -8.61 7.75
C ASP A 236 -12.63 -7.27 8.23
N ARG A 237 -11.31 -7.18 8.41
CA ARG A 237 -10.68 -5.97 8.92
C ARG A 237 -10.30 -4.98 7.83
N HIS A 238 -9.74 -5.45 6.73
CA HIS A 238 -9.17 -4.63 5.67
C HIS A 238 -9.79 -4.86 4.31
N GLY A 239 -10.80 -5.71 4.21
CA GLY A 239 -11.41 -6.11 2.93
C GLY A 239 -11.95 -4.96 2.09
N HIS A 240 -12.32 -3.86 2.71
CA HIS A 240 -12.80 -2.64 2.06
C HIS A 240 -11.68 -1.77 1.44
N ARG A 241 -10.42 -2.06 1.73
CA ARG A 241 -9.26 -1.30 1.25
C ARG A 241 -8.82 -1.79 -0.13
N SER A 242 -8.50 -0.86 -1.02
CA SER A 242 -8.07 -1.17 -2.39
C SER A 242 -6.56 -1.29 -2.49
N VAL A 243 -6.10 -2.30 -3.22
CA VAL A 243 -4.67 -2.60 -3.42
C VAL A 243 -4.37 -2.83 -4.90
N PRO A 244 -3.16 -2.52 -5.37
CA PRO A 244 -2.73 -2.83 -6.73
C PRO A 244 -2.41 -4.31 -6.84
N LEU A 245 -2.82 -4.93 -7.92
CA LEU A 245 -2.55 -6.34 -8.23
C LEU A 245 -1.93 -6.47 -9.61
N GLU A 246 -0.95 -7.35 -9.71
CA GLU A 246 -0.49 -7.91 -10.96
C GLU A 246 -1.31 -9.18 -11.25
N LEU A 247 -1.95 -9.23 -12.40
CA LEU A 247 -2.78 -10.35 -12.85
C LEU A 247 -2.15 -11.00 -14.07
N GLY A 248 -2.23 -12.34 -14.15
CA GLY A 248 -1.64 -13.10 -15.23
C GLY A 248 -0.17 -13.47 -15.00
N LYS A 249 0.51 -13.94 -16.04
CA LYS A 249 1.91 -14.39 -15.95
C LYS A 249 2.81 -13.43 -16.70
N TYR A 250 3.92 -13.07 -16.07
CA TYR A 250 4.89 -12.12 -16.63
C TYR A 250 5.47 -12.54 -17.99
N HIS A 251 5.53 -13.85 -18.26
CA HIS A 251 6.14 -14.40 -19.49
C HIS A 251 5.14 -14.63 -20.64
N ASP A 252 3.86 -14.40 -20.39
CA ASP A 252 2.84 -14.46 -21.42
C ASP A 252 2.16 -13.09 -21.58
N ASN A 253 1.47 -12.88 -22.69
CA ASN A 253 0.79 -11.60 -22.97
C ASN A 253 -0.46 -11.38 -22.13
N THR A 254 -0.65 -12.12 -21.04
CA THR A 254 -1.81 -12.01 -20.15
C THR A 254 -1.54 -11.08 -18.96
N TRP A 255 -0.29 -10.70 -18.72
CA TRP A 255 0.07 -9.81 -17.62
C TRP A 255 -0.60 -8.43 -17.74
N ARG A 256 -1.22 -8.00 -16.68
CA ARG A 256 -1.85 -6.69 -16.54
C ARG A 256 -1.86 -6.24 -15.09
N GLU A 257 -1.96 -4.94 -14.88
CA GLU A 257 -2.20 -4.37 -13.57
C GLU A 257 -3.69 -4.04 -13.39
N ASP A 258 -4.19 -4.23 -12.18
CA ASP A 258 -5.55 -3.85 -11.78
C ASP A 258 -5.55 -3.38 -10.32
N VAL A 259 -6.62 -2.70 -9.91
CA VAL A 259 -6.84 -2.29 -8.52
C VAL A 259 -8.14 -2.94 -8.05
N LYS A 260 -8.03 -3.81 -7.04
CA LYS A 260 -9.15 -4.50 -6.42
C LYS A 260 -9.18 -4.23 -4.91
N THR A 261 -10.33 -4.42 -4.29
CA THR A 261 -10.38 -4.47 -2.83
C THR A 261 -9.69 -5.73 -2.32
N LEU A 262 -9.16 -5.69 -1.09
CA LEU A 262 -8.59 -6.89 -0.46
C LEU A 262 -9.62 -8.02 -0.34
N ALA A 263 -10.92 -7.69 -0.13
CA ALA A 263 -11.97 -8.70 -0.13
C ALA A 263 -12.10 -9.40 -1.49
N GLU A 264 -12.15 -8.65 -2.59
CA GLU A 264 -12.20 -9.21 -3.95
C GLU A 264 -10.94 -10.05 -4.25
N PHE A 265 -9.76 -9.56 -3.88
CA PHE A 265 -8.52 -10.30 -4.06
C PHE A 265 -8.52 -11.64 -3.31
N ILE A 266 -8.98 -11.62 -2.06
CA ILE A 266 -9.06 -12.84 -1.24
C ILE A 266 -10.11 -13.80 -1.79
N ASP A 267 -11.34 -13.32 -2.03
CA ASP A 267 -12.48 -14.15 -2.41
C ASP A 267 -12.35 -14.73 -3.84
N GLU A 268 -11.84 -13.93 -4.78
CA GLU A 268 -11.77 -14.32 -6.20
C GLU A 268 -10.48 -15.07 -6.55
N HIS A 269 -9.36 -14.79 -5.85
CA HIS A 269 -8.05 -15.33 -6.23
C HIS A 269 -7.42 -16.21 -5.15
N ILE A 270 -7.27 -15.73 -3.91
CA ILE A 270 -6.52 -16.45 -2.88
C ILE A 270 -7.28 -17.68 -2.40
N VAL A 271 -8.54 -17.55 -1.98
CA VAL A 271 -9.35 -18.68 -1.47
C VAL A 271 -9.52 -19.79 -2.52
N PRO A 272 -9.83 -19.50 -3.80
CA PRO A 272 -9.84 -20.53 -4.83
C PRO A 272 -8.48 -21.22 -5.01
N SER A 273 -7.37 -20.48 -5.00
CA SER A 273 -6.03 -21.01 -5.15
C SER A 273 -5.67 -22.00 -4.03
N ILE A 274 -5.92 -21.66 -2.77
CA ILE A 274 -5.62 -22.57 -1.64
C ILE A 274 -6.59 -23.74 -1.51
N SER A 275 -7.79 -23.63 -2.10
CA SER A 275 -8.79 -24.70 -2.11
C SER A 275 -8.56 -25.75 -3.22
N GLY A 276 -7.44 -25.68 -3.94
CA GLY A 276 -7.07 -26.63 -4.99
C GLY A 276 -7.94 -26.51 -6.26
N ARG A 277 -8.74 -25.45 -6.40
CA ARG A 277 -9.23 -25.09 -7.72
C ARG A 277 -8.01 -24.67 -8.51
N ALA A 278 -7.82 -25.27 -9.68
CA ALA A 278 -6.79 -24.80 -10.58
C ALA A 278 -6.90 -23.27 -10.62
N PRO A 279 -5.82 -22.52 -10.35
CA PRO A 279 -5.86 -21.10 -10.64
C PRO A 279 -6.37 -21.03 -12.07
N GLY A 280 -7.49 -20.35 -12.30
CA GLY A 280 -7.86 -19.95 -13.64
C GLY A 280 -6.63 -19.29 -14.26
N ASP A 281 -6.66 -18.90 -15.49
CA ASP A 281 -5.53 -18.27 -16.19
C ASP A 281 -4.97 -17.02 -15.44
N ASP A 282 -5.60 -16.59 -14.37
CA ASP A 282 -5.27 -15.41 -13.58
C ASP A 282 -4.53 -15.77 -12.27
N VAL A 283 -3.23 -15.95 -12.40
CA VAL A 283 -2.33 -15.73 -11.26
C VAL A 283 -2.51 -14.28 -10.79
N ALA A 284 -2.73 -14.08 -9.50
CA ALA A 284 -2.92 -12.75 -8.91
C ALA A 284 -1.87 -12.51 -7.83
N TYR A 285 -1.23 -11.35 -7.88
CA TYR A 285 -0.11 -11.01 -7.03
C TYR A 285 -0.17 -9.56 -6.55
N LEU A 286 -0.36 -9.36 -5.26
CA LEU A 286 -0.03 -8.09 -4.61
C LEU A 286 1.48 -8.05 -4.49
N ALA A 287 2.13 -7.30 -5.38
CA ALA A 287 3.58 -7.24 -5.48
C ALA A 287 4.11 -5.90 -4.99
N GLN A 288 5.16 -5.94 -4.16
CA GLN A 288 5.98 -4.77 -3.79
C GLN A 288 5.15 -3.54 -3.30
N HIS A 289 4.09 -3.79 -2.52
CA HIS A 289 3.21 -2.73 -2.04
C HIS A 289 3.51 -2.35 -0.59
N GLN A 290 3.54 -1.04 -0.30
CA GLN A 290 3.76 -0.50 1.06
C GLN A 290 2.48 -0.64 1.92
N LEU A 291 2.00 -1.87 2.04
CA LEU A 291 0.73 -2.19 2.71
C LEU A 291 0.73 -1.79 4.19
N VAL A 292 1.89 -1.83 4.85
CA VAL A 292 2.04 -1.42 6.27
C VAL A 292 1.85 0.09 6.45
N ASP A 293 2.24 0.89 5.46
CA ASP A 293 2.03 2.34 5.50
C ASP A 293 0.58 2.69 5.14
N GLN A 294 -0.06 1.89 4.28
CA GLN A 294 -1.47 2.03 3.94
C GLN A 294 -2.40 1.59 5.09
N LEU A 295 -2.06 0.49 5.77
CA LEU A 295 -2.79 -0.13 6.87
C LEU A 295 -1.93 -0.05 8.14
N SER A 296 -1.91 1.11 8.77
CA SER A 296 -0.95 1.44 9.83
C SER A 296 -0.99 0.51 11.06
N ASP A 297 -2.11 -0.16 11.32
CA ASP A 297 -2.25 -1.13 12.42
C ASP A 297 -1.42 -2.40 12.19
N LEU A 298 -1.06 -2.74 10.94
CA LEU A 298 -0.13 -3.84 10.64
C LEU A 298 1.25 -3.62 11.24
N SER A 299 1.66 -2.37 11.46
CA SER A 299 2.96 -2.03 12.05
C SER A 299 3.16 -2.63 13.45
N SER A 300 2.08 -2.96 14.16
CA SER A 300 2.12 -3.61 15.46
C SER A 300 2.31 -5.14 15.41
N ASP A 301 2.23 -5.73 14.22
CA ASP A 301 2.22 -7.17 14.03
C ASP A 301 3.61 -7.78 13.85
N PHE A 302 4.65 -6.97 13.72
CA PHE A 302 6.05 -7.40 13.60
C PHE A 302 7.02 -6.34 14.13
N VAL A 303 8.23 -6.76 14.39
CA VAL A 303 9.32 -5.88 14.81
C VAL A 303 10.46 -5.99 13.81
N PRO A 304 10.83 -4.93 13.09
CA PRO A 304 11.99 -4.96 12.21
C PRO A 304 13.25 -5.37 12.98
N PRO A 305 14.08 -6.26 12.43
CA PRO A 305 15.31 -6.69 13.09
C PRO A 305 16.26 -5.55 13.40
N GLU A 306 17.05 -5.66 14.46
CA GLU A 306 18.02 -4.66 14.89
C GLU A 306 19.01 -4.25 13.77
N TYR A 307 19.27 -5.15 12.84
CA TYR A 307 20.19 -4.93 11.72
C TYR A 307 19.78 -3.78 10.82
N CYS A 308 18.48 -3.59 10.59
CA CYS A 308 17.92 -2.60 9.68
C CYS A 308 17.19 -1.43 10.34
N GLN A 309 16.83 -1.51 11.63
CA GLN A 309 15.98 -0.49 12.30
C GLN A 309 16.42 0.95 12.09
N LYS A 310 17.73 1.22 12.06
CA LYS A 310 18.26 2.58 11.94
C LYS A 310 18.36 3.10 10.50
N SER A 311 18.19 2.24 9.54
CA SER A 311 18.39 2.50 8.10
C SER A 311 17.22 2.01 7.25
N LEU A 312 16.11 1.68 7.91
CA LEU A 312 14.89 1.24 7.23
C LEU A 312 14.32 2.36 6.36
N GLU A 313 14.21 2.11 5.07
CA GLU A 313 13.68 3.07 4.08
C GLU A 313 12.21 2.78 3.75
N ARG A 314 11.85 1.49 3.63
CA ARG A 314 10.49 1.05 3.33
C ARG A 314 10.22 -0.36 3.81
N ILE A 315 8.93 -0.66 3.93
CA ILE A 315 8.43 -1.99 4.23
C ILE A 315 7.41 -2.35 3.15
N ASN A 316 7.76 -3.32 2.32
CA ASN A 316 6.87 -3.81 1.28
C ASN A 316 6.28 -5.16 1.68
N VAL A 317 5.07 -5.44 1.20
CA VAL A 317 4.36 -6.70 1.41
C VAL A 317 4.09 -7.35 0.07
N TRP A 318 4.23 -8.66 0.01
CA TRP A 318 3.84 -9.50 -1.11
C TRP A 318 2.83 -10.53 -0.66
N MET A 319 1.76 -10.70 -1.40
CA MET A 319 0.76 -11.75 -1.19
C MET A 319 0.31 -12.25 -2.56
N GLY A 320 0.37 -13.55 -2.79
CA GLY A 320 0.04 -14.09 -4.11
C GLY A 320 -0.60 -15.46 -4.09
N THR A 321 -1.23 -15.79 -5.22
CA THR A 321 -1.74 -17.12 -5.50
C THR A 321 -0.59 -18.08 -5.80
N ALA A 322 -0.84 -19.38 -5.78
CA ALA A 322 0.12 -20.35 -6.29
C ALA A 322 0.48 -20.04 -7.76
N GLY A 323 1.75 -20.14 -8.09
CA GLY A 323 2.26 -19.89 -9.43
C GLY A 323 2.73 -18.47 -9.71
N THR A 324 2.75 -17.58 -8.71
CA THR A 324 3.48 -16.31 -8.81
C THR A 324 4.97 -16.58 -8.97
N ILE A 325 5.60 -15.89 -9.91
CA ILE A 325 7.03 -16.03 -10.21
C ILE A 325 7.66 -14.65 -10.28
N THR A 326 8.63 -14.40 -9.43
CA THR A 326 9.51 -13.23 -9.54
C THR A 326 10.80 -13.67 -10.22
N PRO A 327 11.13 -13.12 -11.40
CA PRO A 327 12.39 -13.42 -12.09
C PRO A 327 13.61 -13.06 -11.23
N CYS A 328 14.74 -13.71 -11.47
CA CYS A 328 15.99 -13.35 -10.81
C CYS A 328 16.38 -11.90 -11.19
N HIS A 329 16.56 -11.08 -10.18
CA HIS A 329 16.91 -9.66 -10.33
C HIS A 329 17.75 -9.22 -9.12
N PHE A 330 18.17 -7.97 -9.13
CA PHE A 330 18.76 -7.31 -7.96
C PHE A 330 18.01 -6.01 -7.67
N ASP A 331 17.93 -5.65 -6.40
CA ASP A 331 17.37 -4.39 -5.94
C ASP A 331 18.47 -3.36 -5.67
N THR A 332 18.08 -2.08 -5.63
CA THR A 332 18.99 -0.98 -5.28
C THR A 332 19.18 -0.81 -3.79
N TYR A 333 18.44 -1.56 -3.00
CA TYR A 333 18.48 -1.59 -1.54
C TYR A 333 18.91 -2.96 -1.05
N ASP A 334 19.51 -3.00 0.15
CA ASP A 334 19.69 -4.24 0.86
C ASP A 334 18.36 -4.71 1.43
N ASN A 335 18.04 -5.99 1.28
CA ASN A 335 16.74 -6.52 1.68
C ASN A 335 16.87 -7.54 2.82
N LEU A 336 15.94 -7.46 3.76
CA LEU A 336 15.62 -8.55 4.68
C LEU A 336 14.21 -9.03 4.34
N LEU A 337 14.11 -10.21 3.74
CA LEU A 337 12.84 -10.84 3.42
C LEU A 337 12.36 -11.68 4.61
N GLY A 338 11.22 -11.28 5.18
CA GLY A 338 10.54 -12.01 6.25
C GLY A 338 9.36 -12.79 5.70
N GLN A 339 9.39 -14.12 5.81
CA GLN A 339 8.24 -14.93 5.38
C GLN A 339 7.32 -15.26 6.54
N ALA A 340 6.11 -14.71 6.50
CA ALA A 340 5.00 -15.03 7.37
C ALA A 340 3.96 -15.85 6.58
N ARG A 341 4.17 -17.14 6.47
CA ARG A 341 3.38 -18.07 5.65
C ARG A 341 3.52 -17.81 4.15
N LEU A 342 2.42 -17.48 3.48
CA LEU A 342 2.39 -17.12 2.06
C LEU A 342 2.43 -15.61 1.84
N ILE A 343 2.62 -14.83 2.89
CA ILE A 343 2.80 -13.39 2.84
C ILE A 343 4.27 -13.12 3.11
N ASP A 344 4.91 -12.47 2.18
CA ASP A 344 6.28 -12.03 2.30
C ASP A 344 6.33 -10.56 2.70
N LEU A 345 7.21 -10.25 3.62
CA LEU A 345 7.51 -8.92 4.10
C LEU A 345 8.97 -8.63 3.75
N ALA A 346 9.24 -7.69 2.87
CA ALA A 346 10.60 -7.21 2.68
C ALA A 346 10.83 -5.88 3.37
N LEU A 347 11.92 -5.82 4.06
CA LEU A 347 12.43 -4.66 4.78
C LEU A 347 13.60 -4.09 3.97
N ASP A 348 13.31 -3.07 3.18
CA ASP A 348 14.32 -2.39 2.38
C ASP A 348 15.12 -1.44 3.28
N ALA A 349 16.39 -1.65 3.40
CA ALA A 349 17.25 -0.84 4.25
C ALA A 349 18.52 -0.39 3.51
N ARG A 350 18.98 0.80 3.80
CA ARG A 350 20.36 1.20 3.51
C ARG A 350 21.19 1.00 4.76
N ILE A 351 22.00 -0.02 4.82
CA ILE A 351 22.86 -0.29 5.96
C ILE A 351 24.11 0.59 5.84
N PRO A 352 24.26 1.67 6.65
CA PRO A 352 25.36 2.63 6.47
C PRO A 352 26.72 1.99 6.70
N GLY A 353 27.65 2.31 5.85
CA GLY A 353 29.09 2.02 6.05
C GLY A 353 29.71 1.11 5.00
N VAL A 354 29.34 1.35 3.75
CA VAL A 354 30.19 1.03 2.60
C VAL A 354 30.70 2.33 2.02
#